data_05ff54ab42b524c8a91218696caea160
#
_entry.id   05ff54ab42b524c8a91218696caea160
#
_cell.length_a   1.000
_cell.length_b   1.000
_cell.length_c   1.000
_cell.angle_alpha   90.00
_cell.angle_beta   90.00
_cell.angle_gamma   90.00
#
_symmetry.space_group_name_H-M   'P 1'
#
loop_
_entity.id
_entity.type
_entity.pdbx_description
1 polymer ?
#
loop_
_entity_poly.entity_id
_entity_poly.type
_entity_poly.pdbx_seq_one_letter_code
_entity_poly.pdbx_strand_id
1 'polypeptide(L)'
;MRTAKKAGLAAVALVLAGALAFGLLMLATPAAGNARQLAKAFDRQHGAPYPGVAVPYRFATALEATEDHRFKEEPGVDPVAVLRVVYGTVTRRGDQGGATLYQQLAKMLYTPGQANLTAEAKQVALAIKLKYSYSRPEILRLYADVAYFGNGFYGLAEASCGYFGVPPDRLSWPQAALLAGLVQGPSADDPIQHPAAGLAREQHVMGRLVAIGAVSQPQANAYLQIPLSTLLVNAGACVG
;
A
#
# COMPACT_ATOMS: atom_id res chain seq x y z
N MET A 1 11.32 47.73 1.25
CA MET A 1 11.48 47.18 -0.11
C MET A 1 12.72 46.28 -0.28
N ARG A 2 13.91 46.58 0.23
CA ARG A 2 15.12 45.74 0.06
C ARG A 2 15.03 44.38 0.78
N THR A 3 14.40 44.28 1.96
CA THR A 3 14.21 43.04 2.73
C THR A 3 13.26 42.08 2.05
N ALA A 4 12.14 42.58 1.49
CA ALA A 4 11.17 41.72 0.74
C ALA A 4 11.76 41.15 -0.56
N LYS A 5 12.62 41.94 -1.26
CA LYS A 5 13.33 41.43 -2.44
C LYS A 5 14.34 40.34 -2.08
N LYS A 6 15.10 40.49 -0.95
CA LYS A 6 16.03 39.46 -0.47
C LYS A 6 15.31 38.21 -0.04
N ALA A 7 14.18 38.31 0.65
CA ALA A 7 13.34 37.15 1.00
C ALA A 7 12.79 36.40 -0.23
N GLY A 8 12.33 37.14 -1.25
CA GLY A 8 11.89 36.54 -2.51
C GLY A 8 13.02 35.82 -3.25
N LEU A 9 14.24 36.42 -3.31
CA LEU A 9 15.37 35.74 -3.95
C LEU A 9 15.79 34.48 -3.19
N ALA A 10 15.79 34.52 -1.87
CA ALA A 10 16.11 33.36 -1.04
C ALA A 10 15.09 32.21 -1.23
N ALA A 11 13.79 32.55 -1.32
CA ALA A 11 12.75 31.58 -1.61
C ALA A 11 12.93 30.91 -3.00
N VAL A 12 13.21 31.71 -4.03
CA VAL A 12 13.49 31.19 -5.38
C VAL A 12 14.74 30.29 -5.37
N ALA A 13 15.82 30.70 -4.72
CA ALA A 13 17.04 29.90 -4.61
C ALA A 13 16.78 28.55 -3.91
N LEU A 14 15.98 28.54 -2.84
CA LEU A 14 15.58 27.32 -2.15
C LEU A 14 14.75 26.36 -3.05
N VAL A 15 13.82 26.89 -3.82
CA VAL A 15 13.04 26.11 -4.77
C VAL A 15 13.94 25.51 -5.85
N LEU A 16 14.85 26.30 -6.42
CA LEU A 16 15.79 25.82 -7.45
C LEU A 16 16.74 24.75 -6.90
N ALA A 17 17.28 24.97 -5.68
CA ALA A 17 18.12 23.97 -5.00
C ALA A 17 17.35 22.67 -4.74
N GLY A 18 16.09 22.75 -4.29
CA GLY A 18 15.22 21.59 -4.11
C GLY A 18 14.94 20.84 -5.41
N ALA A 19 14.62 21.56 -6.49
CA ALA A 19 14.42 20.98 -7.81
C ALA A 19 15.68 20.30 -8.35
N LEU A 20 16.86 20.92 -8.17
CA LEU A 20 18.14 20.31 -8.54
C LEU A 20 18.41 19.05 -7.74
N ALA A 21 18.24 19.09 -6.41
CA ALA A 21 18.44 17.94 -5.53
C ALA A 21 17.48 16.79 -5.92
N PHE A 22 16.23 17.10 -6.22
CA PHE A 22 15.26 16.10 -6.69
C PHE A 22 15.65 15.53 -8.06
N GLY A 23 16.10 16.36 -9.00
CA GLY A 23 16.61 15.90 -10.30
C GLY A 23 17.82 14.96 -10.15
N LEU A 24 18.75 15.28 -9.27
CA LEU A 24 19.89 14.41 -8.95
C LEU A 24 19.43 13.09 -8.29
N LEU A 25 18.45 13.13 -7.40
CA LEU A 25 17.86 11.94 -6.80
C LEU A 25 17.20 11.05 -7.85
N MET A 26 16.46 11.65 -8.79
CA MET A 26 15.88 10.91 -9.92
C MET A 26 16.94 10.25 -10.79
N LEU A 27 18.08 10.88 -11.01
CA LEU A 27 19.19 10.27 -11.75
C LEU A 27 19.92 9.18 -10.97
N ALA A 28 20.09 9.38 -9.65
CA ALA A 28 20.79 8.44 -8.79
C ALA A 28 20.00 7.18 -8.41
N THR A 29 18.66 7.22 -8.53
CA THR A 29 17.81 6.04 -8.26
C THR A 29 17.74 5.12 -9.48
N PRO A 30 17.68 3.78 -9.31
CA PRO A 30 17.59 2.85 -10.43
C PRO A 30 16.34 3.07 -11.28
N ALA A 31 16.36 2.57 -12.51
CA ALA A 31 15.19 2.50 -13.35
C ALA A 31 14.16 1.52 -12.73
N ALA A 32 12.87 1.89 -12.74
CA ALA A 32 11.82 1.04 -12.17
C ALA A 32 11.38 -0.11 -13.10
N GLY A 33 11.89 -0.17 -14.33
CA GLY A 33 11.51 -1.18 -15.33
C GLY A 33 11.82 -2.63 -14.95
N ASN A 34 12.59 -2.86 -13.89
CA ASN A 34 12.93 -4.18 -13.35
C ASN A 34 11.99 -4.64 -12.20
N ALA A 35 10.91 -3.91 -11.88
CA ALA A 35 10.02 -4.25 -10.76
C ALA A 35 9.43 -5.67 -10.85
N ARG A 36 9.07 -6.12 -12.07
CA ARG A 36 8.63 -7.52 -12.30
C ARG A 36 9.67 -8.55 -11.93
N GLN A 37 10.95 -8.27 -12.25
CA GLN A 37 12.05 -9.18 -11.92
C GLN A 37 12.28 -9.24 -10.40
N LEU A 38 12.19 -8.10 -9.73
CA LEU A 38 12.30 -8.01 -8.27
C LEU A 38 11.13 -8.71 -7.59
N ALA A 39 9.88 -8.50 -8.04
CA ALA A 39 8.72 -9.22 -7.53
C ALA A 39 8.88 -10.75 -7.71
N LYS A 40 9.28 -11.19 -8.91
CA LYS A 40 9.55 -12.61 -9.16
C LYS A 40 10.65 -13.20 -8.27
N ALA A 41 11.69 -12.42 -7.96
CA ALA A 41 12.74 -12.86 -7.05
C ALA A 41 12.24 -12.93 -5.61
N PHE A 42 11.43 -11.96 -5.19
CA PHE A 42 10.78 -11.92 -3.89
C PHE A 42 9.84 -13.13 -3.69
N ASP A 43 8.96 -13.39 -4.65
CA ASP A 43 8.01 -14.50 -4.58
C ASP A 43 8.73 -15.85 -4.51
N ARG A 44 9.79 -16.01 -5.32
CA ARG A 44 10.62 -17.21 -5.25
C ARG A 44 11.28 -17.41 -3.86
N GLN A 45 11.73 -16.32 -3.24
CA GLN A 45 12.33 -16.36 -1.90
C GLN A 45 11.32 -16.79 -0.84
N HIS A 46 10.04 -16.44 -1.00
CA HIS A 46 8.97 -16.72 -0.04
C HIS A 46 8.10 -17.94 -0.44
N GLY A 47 8.42 -18.61 -1.55
CA GLY A 47 7.65 -19.75 -2.04
C GLY A 47 6.30 -19.39 -2.69
N ALA A 48 6.05 -18.10 -2.94
CA ALA A 48 4.82 -17.63 -3.54
C ALA A 48 4.84 -17.80 -5.08
N PRO A 49 3.68 -18.02 -5.73
CA PRO A 49 3.60 -18.15 -7.19
C PRO A 49 3.80 -16.81 -7.89
N TYR A 50 4.60 -16.79 -8.97
CA TYR A 50 4.76 -15.61 -9.82
C TYR A 50 4.55 -15.95 -11.31
N PRO A 51 3.80 -15.16 -12.08
CA PRO A 51 2.98 -14.04 -11.62
C PRO A 51 1.85 -14.54 -10.73
N GLY A 52 1.50 -13.76 -9.73
CA GLY A 52 0.34 -14.03 -8.91
C GLY A 52 -0.98 -13.92 -9.69
N VAL A 53 -2.06 -14.07 -9.00
CA VAL A 53 -3.40 -14.01 -9.60
C VAL A 53 -3.79 -12.58 -10.00
N ALA A 54 -4.74 -12.46 -10.92
CA ALA A 54 -5.37 -11.17 -11.19
C ALA A 54 -6.01 -10.63 -9.90
N VAL A 55 -5.76 -9.35 -9.61
CA VAL A 55 -6.31 -8.71 -8.39
C VAL A 55 -7.82 -8.58 -8.53
N PRO A 56 -8.63 -9.22 -7.68
CA PRO A 56 -10.08 -9.18 -7.80
C PRO A 56 -10.63 -7.82 -7.40
N TYR A 57 -11.74 -7.44 -8.01
CA TYR A 57 -12.37 -6.13 -7.82
C TYR A 57 -12.60 -5.76 -6.35
N ARG A 58 -13.10 -6.70 -5.52
CA ARG A 58 -13.39 -6.43 -4.10
C ARG A 58 -12.14 -6.10 -3.32
N PHE A 59 -11.06 -6.84 -3.53
CA PHE A 59 -9.80 -6.57 -2.86
C PHE A 59 -9.15 -5.27 -3.37
N ALA A 60 -9.09 -5.05 -4.69
CA ALA A 60 -8.59 -3.81 -5.26
C ALA A 60 -9.32 -2.58 -4.70
N THR A 61 -10.66 -2.63 -4.67
CA THR A 61 -11.50 -1.55 -4.15
C THR A 61 -11.26 -1.32 -2.65
N ALA A 62 -11.15 -2.37 -1.85
CA ALA A 62 -10.88 -2.27 -0.42
C ALA A 62 -9.48 -1.69 -0.15
N LEU A 63 -8.47 -2.14 -0.89
CA LEU A 63 -7.10 -1.65 -0.79
C LEU A 63 -7.01 -0.17 -1.19
N GLU A 64 -7.55 0.21 -2.34
CA GLU A 64 -7.57 1.60 -2.81
C GLU A 64 -8.30 2.52 -1.82
N ALA A 65 -9.47 2.10 -1.32
CA ALA A 65 -10.25 2.90 -0.38
C ALA A 65 -9.53 3.17 0.94
N THR A 66 -8.68 2.24 1.38
CA THR A 66 -8.03 2.28 2.68
C THR A 66 -6.64 2.90 2.60
N GLU A 67 -5.82 2.44 1.66
CA GLU A 67 -4.41 2.81 1.57
C GLU A 67 -4.17 4.01 0.66
N ASP A 68 -4.96 4.14 -0.41
CA ASP A 68 -4.70 5.14 -1.45
C ASP A 68 -5.97 5.52 -2.22
N HIS A 69 -6.87 6.25 -1.57
CA HIS A 69 -8.16 6.63 -2.17
C HIS A 69 -8.03 7.50 -3.44
N ARG A 70 -6.85 8.08 -3.70
CA ARG A 70 -6.54 8.85 -4.90
C ARG A 70 -5.69 8.11 -5.92
N PHE A 71 -5.44 6.81 -5.72
CA PHE A 71 -4.59 5.98 -6.58
C PHE A 71 -4.89 6.15 -8.09
N LYS A 72 -6.18 6.34 -8.44
CA LYS A 72 -6.60 6.52 -9.84
C LYS A 72 -6.16 7.87 -10.44
N GLU A 73 -5.95 8.88 -9.60
CA GLU A 73 -5.72 10.28 -10.02
C GLU A 73 -4.26 10.72 -9.80
N GLU A 74 -3.52 10.00 -8.97
CA GLU A 74 -2.20 10.42 -8.54
C GLU A 74 -1.11 10.28 -9.60
N PRO A 75 -0.14 11.20 -9.62
CA PRO A 75 1.07 11.11 -10.44
C PRO A 75 2.15 10.16 -9.86
N GLY A 76 1.76 9.20 -9.02
CA GLY A 76 2.68 8.25 -8.34
C GLY A 76 3.12 8.70 -6.94
N VAL A 77 2.95 9.97 -6.63
CA VAL A 77 3.18 10.56 -5.30
C VAL A 77 2.04 11.51 -5.02
N ASP A 78 1.49 11.48 -3.82
CA ASP A 78 0.53 12.48 -3.37
C ASP A 78 1.25 13.80 -3.00
N PRO A 79 1.11 14.88 -3.78
CA PRO A 79 1.75 16.15 -3.48
C PRO A 79 1.33 16.73 -2.12
N VAL A 80 0.09 16.47 -1.70
CA VAL A 80 -0.43 16.92 -0.40
C VAL A 80 0.21 16.12 0.73
N ALA A 81 0.39 14.80 0.54
CA ALA A 81 1.10 13.97 1.51
C ALA A 81 2.56 14.39 1.63
N VAL A 82 3.24 14.71 0.52
CA VAL A 82 4.62 15.24 0.55
C VAL A 82 4.70 16.54 1.34
N LEU A 83 3.79 17.49 1.09
CA LEU A 83 3.73 18.74 1.85
C LEU A 83 3.46 18.49 3.34
N ARG A 84 2.60 17.52 3.66
CA ARG A 84 2.27 17.15 5.04
C ARG A 84 3.48 16.52 5.75
N VAL A 85 4.22 15.64 5.09
CA VAL A 85 5.46 15.07 5.62
C VAL A 85 6.50 16.17 5.88
N VAL A 86 6.71 17.08 4.93
CA VAL A 86 7.61 18.23 5.11
C VAL A 86 7.17 19.09 6.30
N TYR A 87 5.89 19.42 6.39
CA TYR A 87 5.35 20.18 7.51
C TYR A 87 5.48 19.41 8.84
N GLY A 88 5.16 18.13 8.88
CA GLY A 88 5.29 17.25 10.05
C GLY A 88 6.73 17.15 10.54
N THR A 89 7.69 17.03 9.63
CA THR A 89 9.12 17.00 9.94
C THR A 89 9.58 18.33 10.55
N VAL A 90 9.15 19.45 10.00
CA VAL A 90 9.48 20.80 10.52
C VAL A 90 8.84 21.06 11.88
N THR A 91 7.59 20.59 12.08
CA THR A 91 6.84 20.81 13.32
C THR A 91 7.02 19.72 14.36
N ARG A 92 7.83 18.69 14.09
CA ARG A 92 7.99 17.48 14.92
C ARG A 92 6.68 16.76 15.24
N ARG A 93 5.65 16.99 14.49
CA ARG A 93 4.39 16.24 14.52
C ARG A 93 4.54 15.09 13.54
N GLY A 94 4.80 13.88 14.02
CA GLY A 94 4.85 12.69 13.19
C GLY A 94 3.51 12.54 12.44
N ASP A 95 3.56 12.52 11.12
CA ASP A 95 2.40 12.22 10.30
C ASP A 95 2.38 10.73 9.99
N GLN A 96 1.30 10.07 10.38
CA GLN A 96 1.12 8.62 10.22
C GLN A 96 0.23 8.28 9.03
N GLY A 97 0.28 9.02 7.96
CA GLY A 97 -0.58 8.68 6.85
C GLY A 97 -0.18 9.33 5.54
N GLY A 98 -0.26 8.58 4.45
CA GLY A 98 -0.20 9.13 3.11
C GLY A 98 0.85 8.56 2.16
N ALA A 99 1.49 7.45 2.48
CA ALA A 99 2.31 6.75 1.50
C ALA A 99 1.38 6.10 0.45
N THR A 100 1.57 6.47 -0.82
CA THR A 100 0.80 5.88 -1.92
C THR A 100 1.14 4.40 -2.13
N LEU A 101 0.27 3.66 -2.82
CA LEU A 101 0.57 2.27 -3.21
C LEU A 101 1.87 2.17 -4.03
N TYR A 102 2.18 3.20 -4.84
CA TYR A 102 3.45 3.28 -5.55
C TYR A 102 4.65 3.39 -4.61
N GLN A 103 4.55 4.21 -3.55
CA GLN A 103 5.64 4.36 -2.57
C GLN A 103 5.79 3.09 -1.71
N GLN A 104 4.69 2.48 -1.32
CA GLN A 104 4.70 1.21 -0.59
C GLN A 104 5.34 0.09 -1.44
N LEU A 105 4.98 -0.02 -2.72
CA LEU A 105 5.60 -0.96 -3.65
C LEU A 105 7.10 -0.68 -3.83
N ALA A 106 7.47 0.60 -3.98
CA ALA A 106 8.88 1.00 -4.05
C ALA A 106 9.66 0.61 -2.79
N LYS A 107 9.07 0.76 -1.61
CA LYS A 107 9.64 0.33 -0.33
C LYS A 107 9.88 -1.17 -0.32
N MET A 108 8.87 -1.98 -0.67
CA MET A 108 8.96 -3.43 -0.65
C MET A 108 10.01 -3.97 -1.62
N LEU A 109 10.08 -3.44 -2.83
CA LEU A 109 10.96 -3.97 -3.89
C LEU A 109 12.37 -3.41 -3.87
N TYR A 110 12.56 -2.14 -3.52
CA TYR A 110 13.85 -1.45 -3.71
C TYR A 110 14.57 -1.06 -2.42
N THR A 111 13.84 -0.92 -1.32
CA THR A 111 14.42 -0.53 -0.03
C THR A 111 13.87 -1.37 1.14
N PRO A 112 13.83 -2.72 1.00
CA PRO A 112 13.26 -3.57 2.05
C PRO A 112 14.00 -3.37 3.38
N GLY A 113 13.25 -3.23 4.48
CA GLY A 113 13.81 -3.05 5.82
C GLY A 113 14.48 -1.70 6.10
N GLN A 114 14.53 -0.77 5.14
CA GLN A 114 15.11 0.55 5.33
C GLN A 114 14.06 1.57 5.76
N ALA A 115 14.29 2.24 6.90
CA ALA A 115 13.40 3.24 7.49
C ALA A 115 14.21 4.50 7.86
N ASN A 116 14.81 5.15 6.85
CA ASN A 116 15.54 6.40 7.02
C ASN A 116 15.18 7.39 5.92
N LEU A 117 15.44 8.68 6.14
CA LEU A 117 15.11 9.77 5.21
C LEU A 117 15.65 9.56 3.79
N THR A 118 16.83 8.95 3.65
CA THR A 118 17.40 8.65 2.34
C THR A 118 16.60 7.58 1.60
N ALA A 119 16.16 6.55 2.31
CA ALA A 119 15.30 5.51 1.75
C ALA A 119 13.93 6.07 1.37
N GLU A 120 13.32 6.90 2.23
CA GLU A 120 12.04 7.56 1.95
C GLU A 120 12.13 8.46 0.71
N ALA A 121 13.19 9.26 0.59
CA ALA A 121 13.43 10.07 -0.61
C ALA A 121 13.58 9.20 -1.87
N LYS A 122 14.30 8.07 -1.80
CA LYS A 122 14.41 7.11 -2.90
C LYS A 122 13.05 6.49 -3.24
N GLN A 123 12.23 6.14 -2.25
CA GLN A 123 10.88 5.60 -2.45
C GLN A 123 9.99 6.58 -3.22
N VAL A 124 10.06 7.89 -2.91
CA VAL A 124 9.35 8.92 -3.66
C VAL A 124 9.79 8.96 -5.13
N ALA A 125 11.09 8.97 -5.41
CA ALA A 125 11.60 8.98 -6.78
C ALA A 125 11.20 7.71 -7.54
N LEU A 126 11.30 6.54 -6.90
CA LEU A 126 10.93 5.24 -7.47
C LEU A 126 9.42 5.12 -7.69
N ALA A 127 8.59 5.66 -6.80
CA ALA A 127 7.14 5.70 -6.96
C ALA A 127 6.73 6.44 -8.25
N ILE A 128 7.35 7.58 -8.52
CA ILE A 128 7.15 8.32 -9.77
C ILE A 128 7.57 7.47 -10.98
N LYS A 129 8.75 6.84 -10.92
CA LYS A 129 9.23 5.97 -12.01
C LYS A 129 8.31 4.77 -12.23
N LEU A 130 7.82 4.13 -11.18
CA LEU A 130 6.85 3.03 -11.25
C LEU A 130 5.57 3.47 -11.96
N LYS A 131 5.03 4.65 -11.58
CA LYS A 131 3.85 5.23 -12.21
C LYS A 131 3.97 5.39 -13.73
N TYR A 132 5.15 5.79 -14.21
CA TYR A 132 5.40 5.97 -15.65
C TYR A 132 5.85 4.69 -16.37
N SER A 133 6.27 3.66 -15.64
CA SER A 133 6.74 2.40 -16.20
C SER A 133 5.68 1.31 -16.30
N TYR A 134 4.62 1.40 -15.47
CA TYR A 134 3.61 0.35 -15.33
C TYR A 134 2.20 0.92 -15.32
N SER A 135 1.25 0.14 -15.84
CA SER A 135 -0.17 0.46 -15.72
C SER A 135 -0.67 0.27 -14.27
N ARG A 136 -1.74 0.97 -13.89
CA ARG A 136 -2.33 0.82 -12.55
C ARG A 136 -2.72 -0.63 -12.19
N PRO A 137 -3.38 -1.40 -13.06
CA PRO A 137 -3.66 -2.81 -12.77
C PRO A 137 -2.40 -3.62 -12.51
N GLU A 138 -1.31 -3.27 -13.18
CA GLU A 138 -0.03 -3.94 -13.01
C GLU A 138 0.66 -3.58 -11.69
N ILE A 139 0.58 -2.31 -11.27
CA ILE A 139 1.04 -1.88 -9.94
C ILE A 139 0.26 -2.61 -8.84
N LEU A 140 -1.08 -2.68 -8.95
CA LEU A 140 -1.90 -3.43 -7.99
C LEU A 140 -1.52 -4.91 -7.94
N ARG A 141 -1.25 -5.53 -9.11
CA ARG A 141 -0.82 -6.91 -9.16
C ARG A 141 0.54 -7.10 -8.50
N LEU A 142 1.54 -6.30 -8.88
CA LEU A 142 2.87 -6.36 -8.27
C LEU A 142 2.81 -6.14 -6.75
N TYR A 143 1.96 -5.21 -6.30
CA TYR A 143 1.73 -4.98 -4.88
C TYR A 143 1.11 -6.21 -4.21
N ALA A 144 0.05 -6.76 -4.80
CA ALA A 144 -0.63 -7.94 -4.28
C ALA A 144 0.25 -9.19 -4.27
N ASP A 145 1.21 -9.30 -5.21
CA ASP A 145 2.16 -10.40 -5.26
C ASP A 145 3.14 -10.34 -4.06
N VAL A 146 3.67 -9.15 -3.74
CA VAL A 146 4.76 -9.02 -2.73
C VAL A 146 4.31 -8.57 -1.35
N ALA A 147 3.04 -8.21 -1.16
CA ALA A 147 2.54 -7.77 0.13
C ALA A 147 2.56 -8.92 1.15
N TYR A 148 2.99 -8.60 2.38
CA TYR A 148 2.89 -9.51 3.51
C TYR A 148 1.56 -9.29 4.23
N PHE A 149 0.85 -10.36 4.53
CA PHE A 149 -0.49 -10.33 5.13
C PHE A 149 -0.52 -10.89 6.56
N GLY A 150 0.62 -11.16 7.17
CA GLY A 150 0.70 -11.82 8.48
C GLY A 150 0.76 -13.35 8.37
N ASN A 151 0.98 -14.01 9.49
CA ASN A 151 0.97 -15.47 9.64
C ASN A 151 1.83 -16.25 8.60
N GLY A 152 2.88 -15.61 8.08
CA GLY A 152 3.75 -16.20 7.06
C GLY A 152 3.22 -16.08 5.62
N PHE A 153 2.06 -15.49 5.39
CA PHE A 153 1.46 -15.40 4.05
C PHE A 153 2.01 -14.20 3.26
N TYR A 154 2.74 -14.48 2.21
CA TYR A 154 3.23 -13.52 1.23
C TYR A 154 2.43 -13.66 -0.07
N GLY A 155 1.92 -12.53 -0.55
CA GLY A 155 1.03 -12.47 -1.71
C GLY A 155 -0.44 -12.77 -1.41
N LEU A 156 -1.30 -12.16 -2.22
CA LEU A 156 -2.76 -12.24 -2.07
C LEU A 156 -3.28 -13.67 -2.20
N ALA A 157 -2.68 -14.47 -3.09
CA ALA A 157 -3.11 -15.85 -3.30
C ALA A 157 -2.91 -16.70 -2.03
N GLU A 158 -1.71 -16.63 -1.44
CA GLU A 158 -1.39 -17.32 -0.22
C GLU A 158 -2.25 -16.85 0.95
N ALA A 159 -2.44 -15.54 1.09
CA ALA A 159 -3.24 -14.97 2.16
C ALA A 159 -4.73 -15.34 2.05
N SER A 160 -5.30 -15.26 0.86
CA SER A 160 -6.70 -15.64 0.61
C SER A 160 -6.96 -17.11 0.95
N CYS A 161 -6.04 -17.94 0.51
CA CYS A 161 -6.07 -19.36 0.76
C CYS A 161 -5.84 -19.69 2.22
N GLY A 162 -4.77 -19.16 2.80
CA GLY A 162 -4.35 -19.47 4.15
C GLY A 162 -5.34 -19.01 5.21
N TYR A 163 -5.93 -17.84 5.06
CA TYR A 163 -6.93 -17.35 6.02
C TYR A 163 -8.32 -17.91 5.77
N PHE A 164 -8.74 -18.06 4.50
CA PHE A 164 -10.16 -18.29 4.17
C PHE A 164 -10.43 -19.57 3.39
N GLY A 165 -9.41 -20.27 2.91
CA GLY A 165 -9.60 -21.48 2.10
C GLY A 165 -10.24 -21.21 0.75
N VAL A 166 -10.19 -19.98 0.23
CA VAL A 166 -10.78 -19.62 -1.07
C VAL A 166 -9.76 -18.93 -1.96
N PRO A 167 -9.81 -19.11 -3.28
CA PRO A 167 -8.98 -18.34 -4.20
C PRO A 167 -9.40 -16.86 -4.20
N PRO A 168 -8.50 -15.92 -4.55
CA PRO A 168 -8.75 -14.49 -4.48
C PRO A 168 -9.98 -13.98 -5.23
N ASP A 169 -10.33 -14.59 -6.36
CA ASP A 169 -11.52 -14.25 -7.16
C ASP A 169 -12.85 -14.55 -6.44
N ARG A 170 -12.82 -15.41 -5.43
CA ARG A 170 -13.98 -15.77 -4.59
C ARG A 170 -14.07 -15.01 -3.28
N LEU A 171 -13.16 -14.09 -3.00
CA LEU A 171 -13.22 -13.27 -1.79
C LEU A 171 -14.56 -12.54 -1.67
N SER A 172 -15.21 -12.70 -0.52
CA SER A 172 -16.34 -11.87 -0.10
C SER A 172 -15.87 -10.46 0.31
N TRP A 173 -16.80 -9.51 0.47
CA TRP A 173 -16.44 -8.17 0.96
C TRP A 173 -15.79 -8.18 2.34
N PRO A 174 -16.28 -8.93 3.37
CA PRO A 174 -15.59 -9.04 4.65
C PRO A 174 -14.14 -9.56 4.53
N GLN A 175 -13.94 -10.64 3.77
CA GLN A 175 -12.62 -11.22 3.55
C GLN A 175 -11.68 -10.24 2.83
N ALA A 176 -12.17 -9.57 1.79
CA ALA A 176 -11.41 -8.55 1.06
C ALA A 176 -11.06 -7.35 1.94
N ALA A 177 -12.01 -6.90 2.79
CA ALA A 177 -11.80 -5.82 3.73
C ALA A 177 -10.74 -6.19 4.79
N LEU A 178 -10.83 -7.40 5.33
CA LEU A 178 -9.83 -7.88 6.30
C LEU A 178 -8.44 -7.91 5.68
N LEU A 179 -8.24 -8.55 4.51
CA LEU A 179 -6.93 -8.59 3.85
C LEU A 179 -6.40 -7.19 3.51
N ALA A 180 -7.24 -6.31 2.97
CA ALA A 180 -6.83 -4.94 2.70
C ALA A 180 -6.45 -4.17 3.98
N GLY A 181 -7.05 -4.51 5.11
CA GLY A 181 -6.67 -3.97 6.40
C GLY A 181 -5.31 -4.45 6.89
N LEU A 182 -4.99 -5.74 6.69
CA LEU A 182 -3.77 -6.36 7.20
C LEU A 182 -2.48 -5.76 6.64
N VAL A 183 -2.48 -5.21 5.42
CA VAL A 183 -1.25 -4.71 4.79
C VAL A 183 -0.57 -3.58 5.57
N GLN A 184 -1.31 -2.86 6.40
CA GLN A 184 -0.76 -1.78 7.24
C GLN A 184 -0.01 -2.31 8.46
N GLY A 185 -0.51 -3.38 9.09
CA GLY A 185 0.06 -3.94 10.31
C GLY A 185 -0.07 -5.47 10.36
N PRO A 186 0.50 -6.20 9.39
CA PRO A 186 0.16 -7.60 9.15
C PRO A 186 0.41 -8.53 10.34
N SER A 187 1.41 -8.25 11.17
CA SER A 187 1.66 -9.04 12.38
C SER A 187 0.88 -8.53 13.60
N ALA A 188 0.65 -7.22 13.69
CA ALA A 188 -0.07 -6.62 14.82
C ALA A 188 -1.59 -6.86 14.71
N ASP A 189 -2.10 -6.90 13.50
CA ASP A 189 -3.52 -7.04 13.18
C ASP A 189 -3.89 -8.48 12.73
N ASP A 190 -2.95 -9.44 12.85
CA ASP A 190 -3.16 -10.83 12.46
C ASP A 190 -4.43 -11.41 13.12
N PRO A 191 -5.46 -11.78 12.35
CA PRO A 191 -6.74 -12.18 12.89
C PRO A 191 -6.71 -13.52 13.66
N ILE A 192 -5.66 -14.33 13.46
CA ILE A 192 -5.47 -15.60 14.17
C ILE A 192 -4.85 -15.32 15.54
N GLN A 193 -3.82 -14.47 15.59
CA GLN A 193 -3.09 -14.18 16.83
C GLN A 193 -3.73 -13.05 17.62
N HIS A 194 -4.31 -12.07 16.94
CA HIS A 194 -4.90 -10.86 17.50
C HIS A 194 -6.31 -10.60 16.95
N PRO A 195 -7.32 -11.47 17.25
CA PRO A 195 -8.65 -11.41 16.63
C PRO A 195 -9.34 -10.05 16.78
N ALA A 196 -9.18 -9.39 17.93
CA ALA A 196 -9.77 -8.08 18.17
C ALA A 196 -9.16 -6.98 17.30
N ALA A 197 -7.84 -7.02 17.05
CA ALA A 197 -7.17 -6.08 16.17
C ALA A 197 -7.56 -6.33 14.70
N GLY A 198 -7.59 -7.60 14.27
CA GLY A 198 -8.07 -7.97 12.94
C GLY A 198 -9.50 -7.50 12.68
N LEU A 199 -10.41 -7.70 13.64
CA LEU A 199 -11.79 -7.20 13.54
C LEU A 199 -11.85 -5.67 13.46
N ALA A 200 -11.06 -4.96 14.26
CA ALA A 200 -11.01 -3.50 14.20
C ALA A 200 -10.51 -3.00 12.84
N ARG A 201 -9.57 -3.70 12.22
CA ARG A 201 -9.10 -3.41 10.85
C ARG A 201 -10.18 -3.66 9.81
N GLU A 202 -10.87 -4.79 9.87
CA GLU A 202 -12.00 -5.08 9.00
C GLU A 202 -13.08 -3.99 9.08
N GLN A 203 -13.46 -3.59 10.31
CA GLN A 203 -14.44 -2.52 10.56
C GLN A 203 -13.98 -1.19 9.95
N HIS A 204 -12.71 -0.84 10.12
CA HIS A 204 -12.14 0.37 9.53
C HIS A 204 -12.26 0.37 8.00
N VAL A 205 -11.83 -0.72 7.35
CA VAL A 205 -11.90 -0.85 5.88
C VAL A 205 -13.34 -0.87 5.39
N MET A 206 -14.25 -1.56 6.12
CA MET A 206 -15.67 -1.56 5.79
C MET A 206 -16.27 -0.15 5.83
N GLY A 207 -15.89 0.65 6.84
CA GLY A 207 -16.29 2.07 6.90
C GLY A 207 -15.77 2.88 5.69
N ARG A 208 -14.55 2.60 5.22
CA ARG A 208 -14.00 3.24 4.00
C ARG A 208 -14.78 2.83 2.75
N LEU A 209 -15.15 1.55 2.63
CA LEU A 209 -15.97 1.04 1.53
C LEU A 209 -17.37 1.69 1.48
N VAL A 210 -17.97 1.92 2.65
CA VAL A 210 -19.23 2.67 2.74
C VAL A 210 -19.04 4.12 2.31
N ALA A 211 -17.97 4.77 2.77
CA ALA A 211 -17.69 6.18 2.44
C ALA A 211 -17.53 6.43 0.93
N ILE A 212 -17.02 5.45 0.18
CA ILE A 212 -16.89 5.53 -1.29
C ILE A 212 -18.09 4.95 -2.04
N GLY A 213 -19.12 4.45 -1.34
CA GLY A 213 -20.33 3.87 -1.93
C GLY A 213 -20.15 2.48 -2.56
N ALA A 214 -19.04 1.78 -2.31
CA ALA A 214 -18.82 0.43 -2.80
C ALA A 214 -19.67 -0.62 -2.08
N VAL A 215 -20.01 -0.35 -0.83
CA VAL A 215 -20.89 -1.15 0.03
C VAL A 215 -21.89 -0.20 0.69
N SER A 216 -23.16 -0.56 0.75
CA SER A 216 -24.16 0.25 1.47
C SER A 216 -24.03 0.06 3.00
N GLN A 217 -24.47 1.05 3.77
CA GLN A 217 -24.42 0.94 5.24
C GLN A 217 -25.17 -0.29 5.79
N PRO A 218 -26.39 -0.65 5.30
CA PRO A 218 -27.06 -1.86 5.72
C PRO A 218 -26.27 -3.15 5.41
N GLN A 219 -25.62 -3.21 4.25
CA GLN A 219 -24.77 -4.34 3.88
C GLN A 219 -23.54 -4.42 4.80
N ALA A 220 -22.88 -3.29 5.06
CA ALA A 220 -21.74 -3.23 5.97
C ALA A 220 -22.11 -3.71 7.36
N ASN A 221 -23.26 -3.25 7.90
CA ASN A 221 -23.74 -3.70 9.18
C ASN A 221 -24.00 -5.21 9.23
N ALA A 222 -24.57 -5.78 8.15
CA ALA A 222 -24.79 -7.22 8.04
C ALA A 222 -23.47 -8.00 7.96
N TYR A 223 -22.49 -7.51 7.21
CA TYR A 223 -21.17 -8.14 7.09
C TYR A 223 -20.42 -8.17 8.40
N LEU A 224 -20.44 -7.08 9.17
CA LEU A 224 -19.78 -6.98 10.46
C LEU A 224 -20.43 -7.81 11.57
N GLN A 225 -21.61 -8.39 11.34
CA GLN A 225 -22.22 -9.38 12.23
C GLN A 225 -21.70 -10.81 11.99
N ILE A 226 -20.98 -11.04 10.87
CA ILE A 226 -20.39 -12.36 10.59
C ILE A 226 -19.22 -12.55 11.55
N PRO A 227 -19.21 -13.58 12.39
CA PRO A 227 -18.08 -13.81 13.31
C PRO A 227 -16.79 -14.05 12.54
N LEU A 228 -15.70 -13.47 13.00
CA LEU A 228 -14.38 -13.66 12.38
C LEU A 228 -14.01 -15.16 12.25
N SER A 229 -14.37 -15.97 13.25
CA SER A 229 -14.20 -17.42 13.22
C SER A 229 -14.94 -18.14 12.10
N THR A 230 -15.98 -17.51 11.53
CA THR A 230 -16.71 -18.03 10.37
C THR A 230 -16.00 -17.66 9.06
N LEU A 231 -15.27 -16.56 9.04
CA LEU A 231 -14.47 -16.13 7.90
C LEU A 231 -13.17 -16.94 7.78
N LEU A 232 -12.55 -17.23 8.93
CA LEU A 232 -11.30 -17.96 8.99
C LEU A 232 -11.53 -19.47 8.88
N VAL A 233 -10.66 -20.12 8.16
CA VAL A 233 -10.63 -21.60 8.08
C VAL A 233 -9.33 -22.13 8.64
N ASN A 234 -9.30 -23.39 9.04
CA ASN A 234 -8.07 -24.06 9.39
C ASN A 234 -7.14 -24.11 8.17
N ALA A 235 -5.95 -23.56 8.30
CA ALA A 235 -4.96 -23.43 7.23
C ALA A 235 -4.74 -24.77 6.49
N GLY A 236 -4.83 -24.75 5.17
CA GLY A 236 -4.49 -25.89 4.33
C GLY A 236 -5.46 -26.20 3.17
N ALA A 237 -6.52 -25.42 2.97
CA ALA A 237 -7.64 -25.78 2.09
C ALA A 237 -7.50 -25.44 0.60
N CYS A 238 -6.44 -24.75 0.16
CA CYS A 238 -6.25 -24.43 -1.26
C CYS A 238 -5.05 -25.16 -1.87
N VAL A 239 -5.06 -26.46 -1.82
CA VAL A 239 -4.21 -27.25 -2.71
C VAL A 239 -5.05 -27.51 -3.96
N GLY A 240 -4.82 -26.71 -4.99
CA GLY A 240 -5.44 -26.88 -6.31
C GLY A 240 -4.39 -26.98 -7.36
#